data_d090ff8901de91859f8f63b8243f4051
#
_entry.id   d090ff8901de91859f8f63b8243f4051
#
_cell.length_a   1.000
_cell.length_b   1.000
_cell.length_c   1.000
_cell.angle_alpha   90.00
_cell.angle_beta   90.00
_cell.angle_gamma   90.00
#
_symmetry.space_group_name_H-M   'P 1'
#
loop_
_entity.id
_entity.type
_entity.pdbx_description
1 polymer ?
#
loop_
_entity_poly.entity_id
_entity_poly.type
_entity_poly.pdbx_seq_one_letter_code
_entity_poly.pdbx_strand_id
1 'polypeptide(L)'
;MFAEIPKLLAFIGSLPEWNGKLQPKAVPTRRSLDGGKVTDHHALLVTGEKPLFLSKEDSTVYHMIAGRMLEAFSEKCVKDTATVTAECAGVEFVAKGSIIRQAGWRAVYGKENGEENNSQEETAAIPCWQEGDTLALKAASITEGKTKP
;
A
#
# COMPACT_ATOMS: atom_id res chain seq x y z
N MET A 1 24.11 9.77 6.81
CA MET A 1 22.98 9.06 6.17
C MET A 1 21.63 9.72 6.45
N PHE A 2 21.18 9.91 7.71
CA PHE A 2 19.84 10.50 7.99
C PHE A 2 19.66 11.93 7.45
N ALA A 3 20.70 12.75 7.50
CA ALA A 3 20.65 14.14 6.99
C ALA A 3 20.56 14.23 5.45
N GLU A 4 20.83 13.16 4.74
CA GLU A 4 20.80 13.10 3.27
C GLU A 4 19.42 12.71 2.72
N ILE A 5 18.62 11.98 3.49
CA ILE A 5 17.30 11.49 3.04
C ILE A 5 16.41 12.60 2.48
N PRO A 6 16.25 13.77 3.12
CA PRO A 6 15.42 14.84 2.55
C PRO A 6 15.91 15.32 1.19
N LYS A 7 17.23 15.36 0.98
CA LYS A 7 17.81 15.75 -0.31
C LYS A 7 17.53 14.70 -1.39
N LEU A 8 17.64 13.42 -1.05
CA LEU A 8 17.35 12.32 -1.96
C LEU A 8 15.87 12.26 -2.32
N LEU A 9 14.98 12.48 -1.37
CA LEU A 9 13.54 12.56 -1.64
C LEU A 9 13.19 13.74 -2.53
N ALA A 10 13.78 14.90 -2.29
CA ALA A 10 13.59 16.07 -3.15
C ALA A 10 14.12 15.81 -4.58
N PHE A 11 15.26 15.12 -4.69
CA PHE A 11 15.80 14.70 -5.98
C PHE A 11 14.83 13.77 -6.71
N ILE A 12 14.32 12.70 -6.07
CA ILE A 12 13.35 11.79 -6.67
C ILE A 12 12.10 12.56 -7.11
N GLY A 13 11.57 13.44 -6.26
CA GLY A 13 10.40 14.26 -6.58
C GLY A 13 10.60 15.25 -7.73
N SER A 14 11.85 15.54 -8.11
CA SER A 14 12.20 16.37 -9.28
C SER A 14 12.23 15.58 -10.60
N LEU A 15 12.26 14.25 -10.54
CA LEU A 15 12.22 13.40 -11.71
C LEU A 15 10.81 13.44 -12.34
N PRO A 16 10.67 13.48 -13.67
CA PRO A 16 9.37 13.60 -14.33
C PRO A 16 8.35 12.56 -13.90
N GLU A 17 8.80 11.32 -13.69
CA GLU A 17 7.97 10.16 -13.32
C GLU A 17 7.39 10.28 -11.91
N TRP A 18 8.07 11.02 -11.05
CA TRP A 18 7.74 11.18 -9.63
C TRP A 18 7.29 12.58 -9.24
N ASN A 19 7.20 13.48 -10.23
CA ASN A 19 6.76 14.85 -9.99
C ASN A 19 5.34 14.88 -9.38
N GLY A 20 5.20 15.57 -8.26
CA GLY A 20 3.95 15.64 -7.51
C GLY A 20 3.64 14.40 -6.65
N LYS A 21 4.47 13.34 -6.69
CA LYS A 21 4.28 12.13 -5.86
C LYS A 21 4.88 12.28 -4.46
N LEU A 22 5.83 13.19 -4.27
CA LEU A 22 6.39 13.47 -2.95
C LEU A 22 5.36 14.24 -2.12
N GLN A 23 4.99 13.68 -0.99
CA GLN A 23 4.07 14.35 -0.07
C GLN A 23 4.81 15.39 0.79
N PRO A 24 4.22 16.58 1.01
CA PRO A 24 4.88 17.68 1.73
C PRO A 24 5.27 17.36 3.18
N LYS A 25 4.66 16.35 3.77
CA LYS A 25 4.87 15.90 5.15
C LYS A 25 5.65 14.60 5.26
N ALA A 26 6.46 14.28 4.26
CA ALA A 26 7.35 13.11 4.32
C ALA A 26 8.36 13.30 5.46
N VAL A 27 8.03 12.79 6.63
CA VAL A 27 8.90 12.86 7.82
C VAL A 27 9.46 11.48 8.10
N PRO A 28 10.78 11.34 8.25
CA PRO A 28 11.38 10.09 8.67
C PRO A 28 10.79 9.61 10.01
N THR A 29 10.25 8.42 10.02
CA THR A 29 9.72 7.79 11.24
C THR A 29 10.70 6.73 11.73
N ARG A 30 10.58 6.32 12.99
CA ARG A 30 11.37 5.21 13.52
C ARG A 30 11.14 3.88 12.77
N ARG A 31 10.03 3.75 12.06
CA ARG A 31 9.79 2.59 11.17
C ARG A 31 10.63 2.64 9.91
N SER A 32 10.86 3.84 9.37
CA SER A 32 11.65 4.05 8.16
C SER A 32 13.15 4.09 8.46
N LEU A 33 13.54 4.49 9.67
CA LEU A 33 14.92 4.72 10.07
C LEU A 33 15.19 4.11 11.44
N ASP A 34 15.75 2.91 11.46
CA ASP A 34 16.14 2.23 12.69
C ASP A 34 17.54 1.60 12.51
N GLY A 35 18.56 2.37 12.87
CA GLY A 35 19.95 1.91 12.80
C GLY A 35 20.26 0.72 13.72
N GLY A 36 19.46 0.51 14.79
CA GLY A 36 19.63 -0.62 15.69
C GLY A 36 19.21 -1.97 15.09
N LYS A 37 18.47 -1.93 13.97
CA LYS A 37 18.05 -3.14 13.24
C LYS A 37 18.93 -3.47 12.04
N VAL A 38 19.92 -2.66 11.75
CA VAL A 38 20.87 -2.92 10.66
C VAL A 38 21.94 -3.88 11.17
N THR A 39 21.95 -5.11 10.66
CA THR A 39 22.95 -6.13 11.01
C THR A 39 24.06 -6.20 9.99
N ASP A 40 23.75 -6.45 8.73
CA ASP A 40 24.74 -6.66 7.67
C ASP A 40 24.72 -5.56 6.62
N HIS A 41 23.52 -5.22 6.11
CA HIS A 41 23.36 -4.28 5.01
C HIS A 41 22.36 -3.18 5.35
N HIS A 42 22.66 -1.97 4.93
CA HIS A 42 21.65 -0.88 4.93
C HIS A 42 20.73 -1.01 3.71
N ALA A 43 19.64 -0.27 3.71
CA ALA A 43 18.70 -0.21 2.58
C ALA A 43 19.40 0.32 1.31
N LEU A 44 18.94 -0.15 0.15
CA LEU A 44 19.30 0.43 -1.13
C LEU A 44 18.65 1.81 -1.25
N LEU A 45 19.44 2.80 -1.63
CA LEU A 45 19.02 4.18 -1.81
C LEU A 45 19.49 4.68 -3.17
N VAL A 46 18.74 5.62 -3.76
CA VAL A 46 19.24 6.36 -4.92
C VAL A 46 20.43 7.26 -4.50
N THR A 47 21.36 7.50 -5.42
CA THR A 47 22.57 8.30 -5.13
C THR A 47 22.33 9.81 -5.17
N GLY A 48 21.19 10.25 -5.74
CA GLY A 48 20.89 11.66 -5.99
C GLY A 48 21.45 12.17 -7.32
N GLU A 49 22.00 11.27 -8.13
CA GLU A 49 22.45 11.57 -9.50
C GLU A 49 21.43 11.04 -10.50
N LYS A 50 21.18 11.82 -11.57
CA LYS A 50 20.28 11.38 -12.64
C LYS A 50 20.92 10.23 -13.39
N PRO A 51 20.25 9.07 -13.46
CA PRO A 51 20.78 7.95 -14.21
C PRO A 51 20.81 8.27 -15.71
N LEU A 52 21.89 7.87 -16.38
CA LEU A 52 22.07 8.04 -17.82
C LEU A 52 22.12 6.67 -18.48
N PHE A 53 21.43 6.54 -19.62
CA PHE A 53 21.52 5.34 -20.48
C PHE A 53 21.18 4.02 -19.79
N LEU A 54 20.11 4.01 -19.00
CA LEU A 54 19.59 2.78 -18.41
C LEU A 54 18.95 1.88 -19.48
N SER A 55 19.18 0.58 -19.40
CA SER A 55 18.35 -0.40 -20.08
C SER A 55 16.90 -0.32 -19.57
N LYS A 56 15.98 -0.98 -20.24
CA LYS A 56 14.59 -1.05 -19.77
C LYS A 56 14.50 -1.75 -18.41
N GLU A 57 15.26 -2.79 -18.22
CA GLU A 57 15.34 -3.59 -16.99
C GLU A 57 15.93 -2.76 -15.84
N ASP A 58 17.06 -2.09 -16.08
CA ASP A 58 17.70 -1.23 -15.08
C ASP A 58 16.80 -0.06 -14.70
N SER A 59 16.12 0.55 -15.68
CA SER A 59 15.13 1.61 -15.44
C SER A 59 13.99 1.11 -14.55
N THR A 60 13.49 -0.10 -14.78
CA THR A 60 12.45 -0.71 -13.94
C THR A 60 12.92 -0.87 -12.51
N VAL A 61 14.11 -1.43 -12.30
CA VAL A 61 14.68 -1.61 -10.96
C VAL A 61 14.91 -0.26 -10.28
N TYR A 62 15.45 0.72 -11.00
CA TYR A 62 15.64 2.07 -10.47
C TYR A 62 14.31 2.70 -10.00
N HIS A 63 13.26 2.60 -10.81
CA HIS A 63 11.93 3.08 -10.45
C HIS A 63 11.35 2.35 -9.23
N MET A 64 11.57 1.05 -9.11
CA MET A 64 11.15 0.30 -7.93
C MET A 64 11.84 0.82 -6.66
N ILE A 65 13.14 1.07 -6.71
CA ILE A 65 13.90 1.60 -5.55
C ILE A 65 13.44 3.02 -5.21
N ALA A 66 13.34 3.90 -6.20
CA ALA A 66 12.91 5.29 -6.03
C ALA A 66 11.48 5.37 -5.46
N GLY A 67 10.55 4.63 -6.04
CA GLY A 67 9.18 4.55 -5.55
C GLY A 67 9.08 4.00 -4.14
N ARG A 68 9.85 2.96 -3.81
CA ARG A 68 9.90 2.40 -2.46
C ARG A 68 10.45 3.38 -1.44
N MET A 69 11.40 4.22 -1.81
CA MET A 69 11.86 5.31 -0.96
C MET A 69 10.74 6.33 -0.71
N LEU A 70 10.03 6.76 -1.75
CA LEU A 70 8.88 7.67 -1.57
C LEU A 70 7.81 7.07 -0.67
N GLU A 71 7.46 5.79 -0.85
CA GLU A 71 6.49 5.09 0.02
C GLU A 71 6.95 5.08 1.48
N ALA A 72 8.22 4.70 1.73
CA ALA A 72 8.76 4.54 3.07
C ALA A 72 8.75 5.85 3.89
N PHE A 73 8.79 6.99 3.21
CA PHE A 73 8.78 8.31 3.84
C PHE A 73 7.46 9.08 3.65
N SER A 74 6.48 8.47 3.00
CA SER A 74 5.14 9.02 2.87
C SER A 74 4.30 8.85 4.14
N GLU A 75 3.20 9.59 4.22
CA GLU A 75 2.22 9.42 5.30
C GLU A 75 1.63 8.00 5.29
N LYS A 76 1.12 7.58 6.44
CA LYS A 76 0.43 6.30 6.56
C LYS A 76 -0.87 6.28 5.76
N CYS A 77 -1.20 5.13 5.19
CA CYS A 77 -2.55 4.86 4.71
C CYS A 77 -3.49 4.69 5.92
N VAL A 78 -4.63 5.35 5.87
CA VAL A 78 -5.70 5.22 6.87
C VAL A 78 -6.92 4.61 6.20
N LYS A 79 -7.41 3.51 6.76
CA LYS A 79 -8.60 2.80 6.28
C LYS A 79 -9.62 2.68 7.41
N ASP A 80 -10.88 2.88 7.10
CA ASP A 80 -11.99 2.39 7.93
C ASP A 80 -12.24 0.94 7.54
N THR A 81 -12.29 0.07 8.53
CA THR A 81 -12.58 -1.35 8.31
C THR A 81 -13.89 -1.71 9.02
N ALA A 82 -14.72 -2.49 8.35
CA ALA A 82 -15.93 -3.05 8.93
C ALA A 82 -15.87 -4.59 8.84
N THR A 83 -16.35 -5.23 9.90
CA THR A 83 -16.56 -6.68 9.91
C THR A 83 -17.99 -6.91 10.32
N VAL A 84 -18.71 -7.68 9.51
CA VAL A 84 -20.08 -8.08 9.77
C VAL A 84 -20.12 -9.58 9.92
N THR A 85 -20.71 -10.05 11.01
CA THR A 85 -20.98 -11.45 11.25
C THR A 85 -22.49 -11.67 11.11
N ALA A 86 -22.89 -12.61 10.26
CA ALA A 86 -24.27 -13.03 10.07
C ALA A 86 -24.40 -14.52 10.37
N GLU A 87 -25.54 -14.93 10.88
CA GLU A 87 -25.86 -16.34 11.14
C GLU A 87 -26.97 -16.80 10.21
N CYS A 88 -26.78 -17.97 9.62
CA CYS A 88 -27.86 -18.64 8.84
C CYS A 88 -27.84 -20.12 9.16
N ALA A 89 -28.98 -20.63 9.66
CA ALA A 89 -29.16 -22.04 10.02
C ALA A 89 -28.06 -22.60 10.96
N GLY A 90 -27.60 -21.79 11.93
CA GLY A 90 -26.55 -22.18 12.87
C GLY A 90 -25.12 -22.12 12.30
N VAL A 91 -24.96 -21.59 11.09
CA VAL A 91 -23.62 -21.37 10.47
C VAL A 91 -23.33 -19.89 10.44
N GLU A 92 -22.12 -19.55 10.91
CA GLU A 92 -21.62 -18.17 10.92
C GLU A 92 -20.97 -17.80 9.59
N PHE A 93 -21.33 -16.63 9.07
CA PHE A 93 -20.75 -16.02 7.87
C PHE A 93 -20.12 -14.68 8.22
N VAL A 94 -18.90 -14.46 7.78
CA VAL A 94 -18.16 -13.23 8.05
C VAL A 94 -17.91 -12.47 6.76
N ALA A 95 -18.36 -11.22 6.70
CA ALA A 95 -18.02 -10.28 5.65
C ALA A 95 -17.08 -9.19 6.17
N LYS A 96 -16.02 -8.91 5.43
CA LYS A 96 -15.06 -7.84 5.75
C LYS A 96 -15.02 -6.84 4.61
N GLY A 97 -14.98 -5.56 4.95
CA GLY A 97 -14.80 -4.51 3.98
C GLY A 97 -13.93 -3.39 4.53
N SER A 98 -13.42 -2.55 3.64
CA SER A 98 -12.64 -1.39 4.03
C SER A 98 -12.81 -0.25 3.05
N ILE A 99 -12.70 0.98 3.55
CA ILE A 99 -12.72 2.21 2.76
C ILE A 99 -11.44 2.98 3.09
N ILE A 100 -10.70 3.39 2.07
CA ILE A 100 -9.52 4.23 2.25
C ILE A 100 -9.98 5.66 2.55
N ARG A 101 -9.60 6.19 3.73
CA ARG A 101 -9.84 7.58 4.12
C ARG A 101 -8.69 8.50 3.75
N GLN A 102 -7.49 7.96 3.80
CA GLN A 102 -6.27 8.66 3.40
C GLN A 102 -5.36 7.66 2.69
N ALA A 103 -5.04 7.92 1.44
CA ALA A 103 -4.23 7.03 0.62
C ALA A 103 -2.80 6.90 1.18
N GLY A 104 -2.22 7.99 1.66
CA GLY A 104 -0.86 7.98 2.21
C GLY A 104 0.15 7.44 1.19
N TRP A 105 1.00 6.50 1.61
CA TRP A 105 2.02 5.89 0.76
C TRP A 105 1.46 5.20 -0.50
N ARG A 106 0.20 4.79 -0.51
CA ARG A 106 -0.44 4.14 -1.68
C ARG A 106 -0.56 5.09 -2.87
N ALA A 107 -0.63 6.41 -2.63
CA ALA A 107 -0.72 7.41 -3.68
C ALA A 107 0.55 7.50 -4.55
N VAL A 108 1.69 7.02 -4.07
CA VAL A 108 2.97 7.04 -4.81
C VAL A 108 2.84 6.39 -6.18
N TYR A 109 2.15 5.26 -6.28
CA TYR A 109 1.90 4.56 -7.54
C TYR A 109 0.51 4.82 -8.13
N GLY A 110 -0.21 5.83 -7.63
CA GLY A 110 -1.55 6.16 -8.11
C GLY A 110 -2.64 5.17 -7.69
N LYS A 111 -2.38 4.32 -6.71
CA LYS A 111 -3.35 3.36 -6.16
C LYS A 111 -4.24 4.02 -5.09
N GLU A 112 -4.90 5.10 -5.45
CA GLU A 112 -5.71 5.87 -4.51
C GLU A 112 -7.00 5.13 -4.12
N ASN A 113 -7.54 4.31 -5.00
CA ASN A 113 -8.87 3.74 -4.91
C ASN A 113 -8.92 2.19 -4.89
N GLY A 114 -7.91 1.53 -4.32
CA GLY A 114 -8.07 0.11 -4.00
C GLY A 114 -7.97 -0.89 -5.15
N GLU A 115 -7.49 -0.50 -6.32
CA GLU A 115 -7.16 -1.43 -7.39
C GLU A 115 -5.88 -2.22 -7.06
N GLU A 116 -5.95 -3.09 -6.07
CA GLU A 116 -5.02 -4.19 -5.92
C GLU A 116 -5.59 -5.42 -6.64
N ASN A 117 -5.21 -5.59 -7.90
CA ASN A 117 -5.23 -6.90 -8.51
C ASN A 117 -4.24 -7.79 -7.74
N ASN A 118 -4.75 -8.68 -6.92
CA ASN A 118 -4.13 -9.93 -6.44
C ASN A 118 -3.99 -10.15 -4.92
N SER A 119 -4.87 -9.62 -4.11
CA SER A 119 -5.17 -10.26 -2.83
C SER A 119 -6.64 -10.12 -2.54
N GLN A 120 -7.28 -11.17 -2.06
CA GLN A 120 -8.71 -11.35 -1.79
C GLN A 120 -9.32 -10.40 -0.74
N GLU A 121 -8.73 -9.22 -0.55
CA GLU A 121 -9.33 -8.13 0.21
C GLU A 121 -9.99 -7.16 -0.78
N GLU A 122 -11.13 -7.56 -1.32
CA GLU A 122 -12.00 -6.62 -2.01
C GLU A 122 -12.30 -5.47 -1.07
N THR A 123 -11.92 -4.27 -1.47
CA THR A 123 -12.32 -3.01 -0.84
C THR A 123 -13.80 -2.72 -1.16
N ALA A 124 -14.66 -3.65 -0.83
CA ALA A 124 -16.09 -3.42 -0.90
C ALA A 124 -16.52 -2.59 0.30
N ALA A 125 -17.18 -1.47 0.04
CA ALA A 125 -17.88 -0.76 1.10
C ALA A 125 -18.98 -1.68 1.65
N ILE A 126 -18.87 -2.08 2.93
CA ILE A 126 -19.95 -2.77 3.59
C ILE A 126 -21.05 -1.75 3.87
N PRO A 127 -22.32 -2.00 3.48
CA PRO A 127 -23.45 -1.17 3.86
C PRO A 127 -23.53 -1.01 5.39
N CYS A 128 -24.10 0.10 5.85
CA CYS A 128 -24.32 0.33 7.27
C CYS A 128 -25.45 -0.60 7.76
N TRP A 129 -25.09 -1.81 8.13
CA TRP A 129 -25.99 -2.76 8.80
C TRP A 129 -25.94 -2.57 10.30
N GLN A 130 -27.06 -2.85 10.95
CA GLN A 130 -27.20 -2.82 12.40
C GLN A 130 -27.37 -4.22 12.97
N GLU A 131 -27.06 -4.39 14.23
CA GLU A 131 -27.29 -5.64 14.94
C GLU A 131 -28.79 -5.97 14.92
N GLY A 132 -29.14 -7.18 14.49
CA GLY A 132 -30.52 -7.65 14.32
C GLY A 132 -31.11 -7.46 12.92
N ASP A 133 -30.40 -6.83 12.01
CA ASP A 133 -30.83 -6.76 10.60
C ASP A 133 -30.91 -8.16 9.99
N THR A 134 -31.97 -8.40 9.19
CA THR A 134 -32.16 -9.66 8.50
C THR A 134 -31.83 -9.52 7.02
N LEU A 135 -30.97 -10.41 6.53
CA LEU A 135 -30.54 -10.44 5.13
C LEU A 135 -31.16 -11.63 4.41
N ALA A 136 -31.69 -11.41 3.21
CA ALA A 136 -32.17 -12.48 2.36
C ALA A 136 -31.05 -13.10 1.53
N LEU A 137 -30.81 -14.41 1.67
CA LEU A 137 -29.91 -15.15 0.80
C LEU A 137 -30.47 -15.19 -0.62
N LYS A 138 -29.80 -14.60 -1.59
CA LYS A 138 -30.23 -14.57 -3.00
C LYS A 138 -29.71 -15.76 -3.80
N ALA A 139 -28.45 -16.14 -3.56
CA ALA A 139 -27.81 -17.25 -4.25
C ALA A 139 -26.62 -17.76 -3.42
N ALA A 140 -26.34 -19.05 -3.59
CA ALA A 140 -25.10 -19.66 -3.08
C ALA A 140 -24.40 -20.40 -4.21
N SER A 141 -23.07 -20.28 -4.29
CA SER A 141 -22.26 -21.04 -5.24
C SER A 141 -21.07 -21.66 -4.52
N ILE A 142 -20.69 -22.85 -4.93
CA ILE A 142 -19.52 -23.56 -4.42
C ILE A 142 -18.46 -23.52 -5.51
N THR A 143 -17.27 -23.07 -5.18
CA THR A 143 -16.10 -23.08 -6.08
C THR A 143 -14.97 -23.89 -5.47
N GLU A 144 -14.36 -24.75 -6.28
CA GLU A 144 -13.18 -25.50 -5.85
C GLU A 144 -11.94 -24.63 -6.02
N GLY A 145 -11.23 -24.37 -4.90
CA GLY A 145 -9.95 -23.69 -4.90
C GLY A 145 -8.79 -24.69 -4.74
N LYS A 146 -7.79 -24.60 -5.61
CA LYS A 146 -6.54 -25.38 -5.48
C LYS A 146 -5.42 -24.45 -5.04
N THR A 147 -4.79 -24.76 -3.91
CA THR A 147 -3.54 -24.12 -3.51
C THR A 147 -2.43 -24.64 -4.39
N LYS A 148 -1.59 -23.76 -4.92
CA LYS A 148 -0.35 -24.15 -5.58
C LYS A 148 0.71 -24.39 -4.50
N PRO A 149 1.55 -25.41 -4.65
CA PRO A 149 2.70 -25.65 -3.77
C PRO A 149 3.71 -24.51 -3.86
#